data_abf8424fb49e73f8e7d84282086d6db7
#
_entry.id   abf8424fb49e73f8e7d84282086d6db7
#
_cell.length_a   1.000
_cell.length_b   1.000
_cell.length_c   1.000
_cell.angle_alpha   90.00
_cell.angle_beta   90.00
_cell.angle_gamma   90.00
#
_symmetry.space_group_name_H-M   'P 1'
#
loop_
_entity.id
_entity.type
_entity.pdbx_description
1 polymer ?
#
loop_
_entity_poly.entity_id
_entity_poly.type
_entity_poly.pdbx_seq_one_letter_code
_entity_poly.pdbx_strand_id
1 'polypeptide(L)'
;SQTASDATGDTKATAVMDIATARKDCVAFISPARADVVNVSNDITQTANVKAFADGLPSTSYAVIDSGYKYMFDRYNDVYRFVPLNGDIAGLCARTDSVADAWFSPGGFSRGQIRGAVKLAFNPNQIQRDDLYKARINPVVAFPGQGTVLFGDKTAQSKPSAFDRINVRRLFIVLEKAVSTSAKFQL
;
A
#
# COMPACT_ATOMS: atom_id res chain seq x y z
N SER A 1 0.70 13.51 -0.28
CA SER A 1 1.70 12.45 -0.23
C SER A 1 2.46 12.50 1.08
N GLN A 2 2.76 11.37 1.60
CA GLN A 2 3.51 11.20 2.83
C GLN A 2 4.99 11.40 2.54
N THR A 3 5.44 12.59 2.56
CA THR A 3 6.85 12.91 2.30
C THR A 3 7.60 13.27 3.57
N ALA A 4 6.89 13.43 4.66
CA ALA A 4 7.49 13.81 5.93
C ALA A 4 7.91 12.57 6.71
N SER A 5 9.14 12.56 7.16
CA SER A 5 9.74 11.56 8.04
C SER A 5 9.65 11.96 9.50
N ASP A 6 8.73 12.78 9.82
CA ASP A 6 8.56 13.37 11.13
C ASP A 6 7.17 13.08 11.70
N ALA A 7 6.90 13.51 12.90
CA ALA A 7 5.58 13.42 13.54
C ALA A 7 4.45 13.98 12.67
N THR A 8 4.76 14.95 11.79
CA THR A 8 3.78 15.50 10.84
C THR A 8 3.38 14.49 9.77
N GLY A 9 4.33 13.67 9.30
CA GLY A 9 4.05 12.56 8.35
C GLY A 9 3.16 11.50 8.97
N ASP A 10 3.48 11.06 10.17
CA ASP A 10 2.69 10.08 10.92
C ASP A 10 1.30 10.61 11.24
N THR A 11 1.21 11.87 11.63
CA THR A 11 -0.07 12.56 11.88
C THR A 11 -0.93 12.62 10.62
N LYS A 12 -0.35 12.90 9.45
CA LYS A 12 -1.08 12.90 8.18
C LYS A 12 -1.54 11.49 7.79
N ALA A 13 -0.69 10.49 7.97
CA ALA A 13 -1.04 9.09 7.72
C ALA A 13 -2.24 8.68 8.58
N THR A 14 -2.18 8.93 9.88
CA THR A 14 -3.27 8.66 10.82
C THR A 14 -4.55 9.40 10.42
N ALA A 15 -4.49 10.68 10.11
CA ALA A 15 -5.66 11.45 9.68
C ALA A 15 -6.33 10.91 8.41
N VAL A 16 -5.54 10.47 7.43
CA VAL A 16 -6.07 9.84 6.20
C VAL A 16 -6.70 8.48 6.50
N MET A 17 -6.11 7.69 7.40
CA MET A 17 -6.66 6.40 7.84
C MET A 17 -7.97 6.59 8.62
N ASP A 18 -8.06 7.62 9.48
CA ASP A 18 -9.26 7.96 10.25
C ASP A 18 -10.40 8.38 9.32
N ILE A 19 -10.12 9.18 8.29
CA ILE A 19 -11.10 9.55 7.27
C ILE A 19 -11.64 8.29 6.55
N ALA A 20 -10.77 7.40 6.11
CA ALA A 20 -11.19 6.17 5.43
C ALA A 20 -12.02 5.26 6.36
N THR A 21 -11.62 5.15 7.62
CA THR A 21 -12.32 4.36 8.66
C THR A 21 -13.67 4.95 9.02
N ALA A 22 -13.81 6.27 9.05
CA ALA A 22 -15.08 6.94 9.30
C ALA A 22 -16.03 6.83 8.10
N ARG A 23 -15.52 7.00 6.89
CA ARG A 23 -16.31 6.92 5.65
C ARG A 23 -16.77 5.52 5.30
N LYS A 24 -15.93 4.50 5.47
CA LYS A 24 -16.15 3.08 5.15
C LYS A 24 -16.39 2.76 3.66
N ASP A 25 -16.36 3.75 2.79
CA ASP A 25 -16.60 3.63 1.35
C ASP A 25 -15.32 3.71 0.49
N CYS A 26 -14.16 3.79 1.14
CA CYS A 26 -12.86 3.90 0.47
C CYS A 26 -11.75 3.21 1.27
N VAL A 27 -10.59 3.07 0.64
CA VAL A 27 -9.37 2.53 1.26
C VAL A 27 -8.25 3.56 1.14
N ALA A 28 -7.55 3.81 2.24
CA ALA A 28 -6.37 4.66 2.29
C ALA A 28 -5.12 3.86 1.90
N PHE A 29 -4.22 4.47 1.12
CA PHE A 29 -2.93 3.88 0.75
C PHE A 29 -1.81 4.71 1.35
N ILE A 30 -0.96 4.09 2.14
CA ILE A 30 0.05 4.73 2.98
C ILE A 30 1.44 4.17 2.65
N SER A 31 2.38 5.06 2.36
CA SER A 31 3.81 4.73 2.29
C SER A 31 4.52 5.22 3.56
N PRO A 32 5.60 4.55 3.99
CA PRO A 32 6.43 5.02 5.09
C PRO A 32 7.05 6.39 4.77
N ALA A 33 7.61 7.02 5.76
CA ALA A 33 8.28 8.29 5.57
C ALA A 33 9.51 8.13 4.65
N ARG A 34 9.80 9.18 3.87
CA ARG A 34 10.90 9.12 2.89
C ARG A 34 12.25 8.84 3.56
N ALA A 35 12.50 9.41 4.73
CA ALA A 35 13.75 9.22 5.46
C ALA A 35 13.93 7.81 6.03
N ASP A 36 12.86 7.04 6.18
CA ASP A 36 12.93 5.67 6.68
C ASP A 36 13.57 4.70 5.68
N VAL A 37 13.50 5.02 4.39
CA VAL A 37 13.96 4.12 3.33
C VAL A 37 14.89 4.76 2.31
N VAL A 38 14.77 6.07 2.03
CA VAL A 38 15.58 6.74 1.02
C VAL A 38 16.89 7.24 1.64
N ASN A 39 18.02 6.87 1.03
CA ASN A 39 19.38 7.16 1.50
C ASN A 39 19.74 6.49 2.84
N VAL A 40 19.05 5.44 3.21
CA VAL A 40 19.43 4.54 4.31
C VAL A 40 20.25 3.40 3.70
N SER A 41 21.50 3.25 4.16
CA SER A 41 22.47 2.32 3.55
C SER A 41 22.31 0.86 3.97
N ASN A 42 21.54 0.60 5.04
CA ASN A 42 21.37 -0.74 5.61
C ASN A 42 19.90 -1.19 5.51
N ASP A 43 19.69 -2.29 4.83
CA ASP A 43 18.37 -2.90 4.61
C ASP A 43 17.70 -3.41 5.91
N ILE A 44 18.50 -3.82 6.90
CA ILE A 44 18.00 -4.17 8.25
C ILE A 44 17.40 -2.93 8.92
N THR A 45 18.10 -1.79 8.82
CA THR A 45 17.63 -0.52 9.35
C THR A 45 16.38 -0.05 8.62
N GLN A 46 16.33 -0.16 7.29
CA GLN A 46 15.13 0.14 6.50
C GLN A 46 13.94 -0.71 6.95
N THR A 47 14.16 -2.02 7.13
CA THR A 47 13.12 -2.94 7.63
C THR A 47 12.60 -2.51 9.01
N ALA A 48 13.50 -2.18 9.93
CA ALA A 48 13.14 -1.75 11.28
C ALA A 48 12.36 -0.42 11.28
N ASN A 49 12.79 0.55 10.48
CA ASN A 49 12.12 1.85 10.35
C ASN A 49 10.71 1.71 9.80
N VAL A 50 10.54 0.94 8.71
CA VAL A 50 9.23 0.72 8.09
C VAL A 50 8.27 0.00 9.05
N LYS A 51 8.78 -0.95 9.84
CA LYS A 51 7.98 -1.63 10.89
C LYS A 51 7.60 -0.66 12.00
N ALA A 52 8.53 0.14 12.51
CA ALA A 52 8.26 1.14 13.54
C ALA A 52 7.20 2.15 13.08
N PHE A 53 7.28 2.62 11.83
CA PHE A 53 6.25 3.45 11.22
C PHE A 53 4.87 2.78 11.24
N ALA A 54 4.78 1.53 10.76
CA ALA A 54 3.52 0.80 10.72
C ALA A 54 2.94 0.50 12.12
N ASP A 55 3.80 0.25 13.11
CA ASP A 55 3.39 0.00 14.51
C ASP A 55 2.84 1.26 15.19
N GLY A 56 3.25 2.45 14.75
CA GLY A 56 2.72 3.73 15.19
C GLY A 56 1.35 4.09 14.61
N LEU A 57 0.87 3.35 13.61
CA LEU A 57 -0.40 3.66 12.92
C LEU A 57 -1.59 2.88 13.51
N PRO A 58 -2.82 3.45 13.40
CA PRO A 58 -4.04 2.78 13.83
C PRO A 58 -4.27 1.44 13.09
N SER A 59 -4.84 0.47 13.82
CA SER A 59 -5.26 -0.78 13.21
C SER A 59 -6.62 -0.62 12.53
N THR A 60 -6.66 -0.72 11.21
CA THR A 60 -7.90 -0.65 10.44
C THR A 60 -7.81 -1.49 9.16
N SER A 61 -8.94 -2.05 8.74
CA SER A 61 -9.04 -2.73 7.45
C SER A 61 -9.25 -1.78 6.27
N TYR A 62 -9.45 -0.48 6.53
CA TYR A 62 -9.65 0.55 5.51
C TYR A 62 -8.34 1.24 5.10
N ALA A 63 -7.19 0.69 5.47
CA ALA A 63 -5.89 1.19 5.04
C ALA A 63 -4.96 0.07 4.57
N VAL A 64 -4.03 0.43 3.70
CA VAL A 64 -3.00 -0.44 3.11
C VAL A 64 -1.66 0.26 3.25
N ILE A 65 -0.68 -0.43 3.83
CA ILE A 65 0.67 0.10 4.04
C ILE A 65 1.62 -0.63 3.09
N ASP A 66 2.47 0.12 2.40
CA ASP A 66 3.51 -0.40 1.52
C ASP A 66 4.93 -0.28 2.11
N SER A 67 5.93 -0.79 1.40
CA SER A 67 7.31 -0.84 1.86
C SER A 67 8.18 0.36 1.44
N GLY A 68 7.65 1.36 0.71
CA GLY A 68 8.46 2.54 0.48
C GLY A 68 8.37 3.28 -0.84
N TYR A 69 9.50 3.42 -1.55
CA TYR A 69 9.64 4.35 -2.67
C TYR A 69 10.28 3.68 -3.89
N LYS A 70 9.82 4.06 -5.08
CA LYS A 70 10.48 3.76 -6.36
C LYS A 70 11.25 4.97 -6.88
N TYR A 71 12.36 4.73 -7.55
CA TYR A 71 13.11 5.73 -8.30
C TYR A 71 12.63 5.71 -9.75
N MET A 72 12.13 6.84 -10.23
CA MET A 72 11.57 6.94 -11.58
C MET A 72 11.91 8.28 -12.22
N PHE A 73 11.83 8.33 -13.55
CA PHE A 73 11.97 9.55 -14.32
C PHE A 73 10.67 10.36 -14.27
N ASP A 74 10.76 11.59 -13.81
CA ASP A 74 9.68 12.58 -13.89
C ASP A 74 9.86 13.41 -15.16
N ARG A 75 9.10 13.05 -16.17
CA ARG A 75 9.20 13.69 -17.50
C ARG A 75 8.73 15.15 -17.52
N TYR A 76 7.99 15.60 -16.51
CA TYR A 76 7.51 16.98 -16.47
C TYR A 76 8.58 17.94 -15.96
N ASN A 77 9.44 17.46 -15.06
CA ASN A 77 10.54 18.25 -14.50
C ASN A 77 11.91 17.84 -15.04
N ASP A 78 11.96 16.86 -15.95
CA ASP A 78 13.17 16.31 -16.55
C ASP A 78 14.21 15.84 -15.52
N VAL A 79 13.74 15.19 -14.45
CA VAL A 79 14.60 14.70 -13.35
C VAL A 79 14.21 13.30 -12.90
N TYR A 80 15.20 12.57 -12.42
CA TYR A 80 14.95 11.34 -11.70
C TYR A 80 14.70 11.62 -10.22
N ARG A 81 13.67 11.05 -9.65
CA ARG A 81 13.37 11.19 -8.22
C ARG A 81 12.72 9.96 -7.59
N PHE A 82 12.82 9.89 -6.26
CA PHE A 82 12.07 8.90 -5.48
C PHE A 82 10.62 9.36 -5.30
N VAL A 83 9.69 8.48 -5.65
CA VAL A 83 8.25 8.69 -5.54
C VAL A 83 7.67 7.59 -4.65
N PRO A 84 6.75 7.91 -3.70
CA PRO A 84 6.14 6.92 -2.84
C PRO A 84 5.26 5.95 -3.63
N LEU A 85 5.16 4.71 -3.16
CA LEU A 85 4.47 3.61 -3.84
C LEU A 85 2.95 3.59 -3.63
N ASN A 86 2.42 4.36 -2.67
CA ASN A 86 1.00 4.37 -2.36
C ASN A 86 0.10 4.67 -3.56
N GLY A 87 0.51 5.61 -4.43
CA GLY A 87 -0.20 5.91 -5.67
C GLY A 87 -0.17 4.76 -6.67
N ASP A 88 0.94 4.03 -6.76
CA ASP A 88 1.04 2.85 -7.61
C ASP A 88 0.12 1.72 -7.14
N ILE A 89 0.06 1.48 -5.84
CA ILE A 89 -0.80 0.43 -5.27
C ILE A 89 -2.28 0.77 -5.45
N ALA A 90 -2.64 2.05 -5.28
CA ALA A 90 -3.98 2.52 -5.62
C ALA A 90 -4.29 2.28 -7.12
N GLY A 91 -3.33 2.57 -7.99
CA GLY A 91 -3.43 2.32 -9.43
C GLY A 91 -3.54 0.82 -9.77
N LEU A 92 -2.84 -0.06 -9.04
CA LEU A 92 -2.97 -1.51 -9.20
C LEU A 92 -4.38 -1.99 -8.81
N CYS A 93 -4.96 -1.44 -7.75
CA CYS A 93 -6.34 -1.73 -7.37
C CYS A 93 -7.32 -1.30 -8.47
N ALA A 94 -7.20 -0.08 -8.97
CA ALA A 94 -8.05 0.42 -10.07
C ALA A 94 -7.88 -0.40 -11.36
N ARG A 95 -6.64 -0.78 -11.69
CA ARG A 95 -6.39 -1.66 -12.84
C ARG A 95 -7.00 -3.04 -12.64
N THR A 96 -6.93 -3.59 -11.44
CA THR A 96 -7.54 -4.89 -11.13
C THR A 96 -9.05 -4.84 -11.32
N ASP A 97 -9.71 -3.75 -10.95
CA ASP A 97 -11.14 -3.53 -11.21
C ASP A 97 -11.47 -3.50 -12.70
N SER A 98 -10.58 -2.91 -13.50
CA SER A 98 -10.76 -2.80 -14.95
C SER A 98 -10.55 -4.12 -15.70
N VAL A 99 -9.62 -4.97 -15.27
CA VAL A 99 -9.25 -6.21 -15.99
C VAL A 99 -9.85 -7.48 -15.40
N ALA A 100 -10.37 -7.40 -14.18
CA ALA A 100 -11.00 -8.50 -13.48
C ALA A 100 -12.18 -7.96 -12.65
N ASP A 101 -12.03 -7.86 -11.34
CA ASP A 101 -13.05 -7.33 -10.44
C ASP A 101 -12.43 -6.93 -9.09
N ALA A 102 -13.19 -6.18 -8.26
CA ALA A 102 -12.72 -5.67 -6.97
C ALA A 102 -12.33 -6.76 -5.96
N TRP A 103 -12.86 -7.97 -6.10
CA TRP A 103 -12.56 -9.11 -5.22
C TRP A 103 -11.30 -9.89 -5.59
N PHE A 104 -10.61 -9.51 -6.67
CA PHE A 104 -9.30 -10.08 -6.97
C PHE A 104 -8.19 -9.34 -6.22
N SER A 105 -7.16 -10.10 -5.80
CA SER A 105 -5.97 -9.50 -5.20
C SER A 105 -5.23 -8.62 -6.22
N PRO A 106 -4.84 -7.38 -5.86
CA PRO A 106 -4.04 -6.52 -6.71
C PRO A 106 -2.56 -6.92 -6.75
N GLY A 107 -2.12 -7.85 -5.87
CA GLY A 107 -0.75 -8.30 -5.76
C GLY A 107 -0.40 -9.50 -6.65
N GLY A 108 0.88 -9.88 -6.62
CA GLY A 108 1.42 -11.02 -7.33
C GLY A 108 1.88 -10.73 -8.75
N PHE A 109 2.51 -11.71 -9.38
CA PHE A 109 3.20 -11.54 -10.67
C PHE A 109 2.28 -11.17 -11.84
N SER A 110 1.04 -11.60 -11.82
CA SER A 110 0.10 -11.33 -12.92
C SER A 110 -0.54 -9.94 -12.87
N ARG A 111 -0.85 -9.42 -11.68
CA ARG A 111 -1.57 -8.15 -11.49
C ARG A 111 -0.77 -7.09 -10.77
N GLY A 112 0.16 -7.47 -9.90
CA GLY A 112 0.91 -6.58 -9.03
C GLY A 112 2.12 -5.90 -9.65
N GLN A 113 2.29 -5.89 -10.97
CA GLN A 113 3.43 -5.27 -11.63
C GLN A 113 3.34 -3.74 -11.59
N ILE A 114 4.35 -3.11 -11.00
CA ILE A 114 4.54 -1.66 -10.91
C ILE A 114 5.42 -1.20 -12.08
N ARG A 115 4.88 -0.30 -12.88
CA ARG A 115 5.56 0.23 -14.07
C ARG A 115 6.40 1.46 -13.75
N GLY A 116 7.40 1.71 -14.60
CA GLY A 116 8.22 2.93 -14.53
C GLY A 116 9.21 2.97 -13.35
N ALA A 117 9.39 1.90 -12.62
CA ALA A 117 10.39 1.80 -11.57
C ALA A 117 11.75 1.45 -12.18
N VAL A 118 12.73 2.34 -12.07
CA VAL A 118 14.13 2.08 -12.44
C VAL A 118 14.81 1.25 -11.35
N LYS A 119 14.55 1.61 -10.09
CA LYS A 119 14.98 0.87 -8.90
C LYS A 119 14.05 1.18 -7.73
N LEU A 120 14.09 0.35 -6.71
CA LEU A 120 13.46 0.61 -5.42
C LEU A 120 14.46 1.30 -4.47
N ALA A 121 13.96 2.13 -3.56
CA ALA A 121 14.76 2.67 -2.46
C ALA A 121 15.10 1.57 -1.44
N PHE A 122 14.18 0.64 -1.26
CA PHE A 122 14.30 -0.54 -0.42
C PHE A 122 13.80 -1.77 -1.18
N ASN A 123 14.66 -2.77 -1.38
CA ASN A 123 14.32 -4.03 -2.03
C ASN A 123 14.49 -5.19 -1.03
N PRO A 124 13.45 -5.55 -0.28
CA PRO A 124 13.55 -6.52 0.80
C PRO A 124 13.88 -7.93 0.29
N ASN A 125 14.79 -8.60 0.98
CA ASN A 125 15.07 -10.02 0.78
C ASN A 125 13.93 -10.90 1.33
N GLN A 126 14.03 -12.23 1.21
CA GLN A 126 12.95 -13.13 1.61
C GLN A 126 12.61 -13.01 3.10
N ILE A 127 13.59 -13.00 3.98
CA ILE A 127 13.38 -12.90 5.45
C ILE A 127 12.71 -11.57 5.79
N GLN A 128 13.19 -10.48 5.20
CA GLN A 128 12.63 -9.14 5.40
C GLN A 128 11.19 -9.05 4.88
N ARG A 129 10.88 -9.67 3.72
CA ARG A 129 9.50 -9.73 3.21
C ARG A 129 8.56 -10.43 4.16
N ASP A 130 8.99 -11.56 4.73
CA ASP A 130 8.20 -12.32 5.69
C ASP A 130 7.95 -11.49 6.97
N ASP A 131 8.96 -10.77 7.43
CA ASP A 131 8.85 -9.88 8.59
C ASP A 131 7.94 -8.68 8.34
N LEU A 132 8.07 -8.02 7.19
CA LEU A 132 7.18 -6.93 6.78
C LEU A 132 5.74 -7.41 6.65
N TYR A 133 5.54 -8.57 6.04
CA TYR A 133 4.21 -9.13 5.85
C TYR A 133 3.54 -9.52 7.16
N LYS A 134 4.29 -10.04 8.14
CA LYS A 134 3.80 -10.25 9.52
C LYS A 134 3.41 -8.94 10.19
N ALA A 135 4.14 -7.86 9.92
CA ALA A 135 3.86 -6.51 10.40
C ALA A 135 2.76 -5.78 9.60
N ARG A 136 1.99 -6.45 8.75
CA ARG A 136 0.88 -5.88 7.94
C ARG A 136 1.34 -4.92 6.85
N ILE A 137 2.58 -4.97 6.45
CA ILE A 137 3.15 -4.16 5.39
C ILE A 137 3.21 -5.00 4.12
N ASN A 138 2.83 -4.42 3.01
CA ASN A 138 2.86 -5.09 1.71
C ASN A 138 4.20 -4.82 1.03
N PRO A 139 5.11 -5.79 0.97
CA PRO A 139 6.41 -5.58 0.35
C PRO A 139 6.27 -5.39 -1.16
N VAL A 140 6.97 -4.41 -1.68
CA VAL A 140 7.21 -4.23 -3.11
C VAL A 140 8.63 -4.66 -3.40
N VAL A 141 8.79 -5.55 -4.37
CA VAL A 141 10.05 -6.26 -4.63
C VAL A 141 10.40 -6.19 -6.10
N ALA A 142 11.67 -5.92 -6.40
CA ALA A 142 12.21 -6.06 -7.74
C ALA A 142 12.78 -7.47 -7.93
N PHE A 143 12.12 -8.27 -8.76
CA PHE A 143 12.56 -9.62 -9.10
C PHE A 143 13.34 -9.60 -10.42
N PRO A 144 14.54 -10.21 -10.48
CA PRO A 144 15.28 -10.35 -11.74
C PRO A 144 14.43 -11.03 -12.82
N GLY A 145 14.34 -10.40 -13.98
CA GLY A 145 13.57 -10.90 -15.12
C GLY A 145 12.04 -10.75 -15.04
N GLN A 146 11.49 -10.32 -13.89
CA GLN A 146 10.04 -10.19 -13.72
C GLN A 146 9.61 -8.76 -13.36
N GLY A 147 10.56 -7.87 -13.13
CA GLY A 147 10.28 -6.47 -12.81
C GLY A 147 9.91 -6.22 -11.35
N THR A 148 9.36 -5.05 -11.10
CA THR A 148 8.93 -4.61 -9.76
C THR A 148 7.50 -5.03 -9.51
N VAL A 149 7.24 -5.72 -8.41
CA VAL A 149 5.95 -6.37 -8.11
C VAL A 149 5.51 -6.07 -6.68
N LEU A 150 4.24 -5.72 -6.50
CA LEU A 150 3.58 -5.75 -5.21
C LEU A 150 3.41 -7.23 -4.77
N PHE A 151 4.09 -7.62 -3.69
CA PHE A 151 4.12 -9.01 -3.22
C PHE A 151 3.43 -9.15 -1.86
N GLY A 152 2.20 -8.62 -1.76
CA GLY A 152 1.35 -8.67 -0.58
C GLY A 152 -0.04 -8.12 -0.87
N ASP A 153 -1.00 -8.44 -0.02
CA ASP A 153 -2.38 -8.01 -0.12
C ASP A 153 -3.07 -7.79 1.23
N LYS A 154 -2.28 -7.41 2.25
CA LYS A 154 -2.79 -7.15 3.60
C LYS A 154 -3.31 -5.73 3.78
N THR A 155 -4.36 -5.60 4.58
CA THR A 155 -4.79 -4.33 5.17
C THR A 155 -3.97 -4.04 6.44
N ALA A 156 -4.10 -2.83 6.98
CA ALA A 156 -3.44 -2.42 8.23
C ALA A 156 -4.10 -3.05 9.49
N GLN A 157 -5.04 -3.99 9.33
CA GLN A 157 -5.72 -4.63 10.44
C GLN A 157 -4.80 -5.60 11.20
N SER A 158 -4.70 -5.41 12.52
CA SER A 158 -3.86 -6.27 13.39
C SER A 158 -4.56 -7.56 13.81
N LYS A 159 -5.89 -7.51 13.98
CA LYS A 159 -6.66 -8.70 14.38
C LYS A 159 -6.89 -9.61 13.18
N PRO A 160 -6.62 -10.92 13.28
CA PRO A 160 -6.93 -11.87 12.20
C PRO A 160 -8.42 -11.87 11.88
N SER A 161 -8.78 -11.62 10.64
CA SER A 161 -10.13 -11.76 10.11
C SER A 161 -10.09 -11.81 8.58
N ALA A 162 -11.23 -12.10 7.94
CA ALA A 162 -11.32 -12.03 6.48
C ALA A 162 -10.98 -10.63 5.92
N PHE A 163 -11.17 -9.58 6.72
CA PHE A 163 -10.90 -8.20 6.37
C PHE A 163 -9.42 -7.79 6.49
N ASP A 164 -8.54 -8.71 6.86
CA ASP A 164 -7.09 -8.47 6.82
C ASP A 164 -6.54 -8.50 5.39
N ARG A 165 -7.39 -8.79 4.38
CA ARG A 165 -7.07 -8.82 2.96
C ARG A 165 -7.68 -7.66 2.20
N ILE A 166 -6.88 -7.05 1.30
CA ILE A 166 -7.29 -5.91 0.48
C ILE A 166 -8.49 -6.28 -0.39
N ASN A 167 -8.43 -7.42 -1.06
CA ASN A 167 -9.49 -7.88 -1.96
C ASN A 167 -10.82 -8.09 -1.23
N VAL A 168 -10.81 -8.68 -0.05
CA VAL A 168 -12.02 -8.91 0.74
C VAL A 168 -12.63 -7.58 1.22
N ARG A 169 -11.80 -6.66 1.74
CA ARG A 169 -12.30 -5.34 2.16
C ARG A 169 -12.90 -4.58 0.98
N ARG A 170 -12.27 -4.60 -0.19
CA ARG A 170 -12.77 -3.94 -1.39
C ARG A 170 -14.06 -4.57 -1.91
N LEU A 171 -14.18 -5.90 -1.89
CA LEU A 171 -15.42 -6.60 -2.19
C LEU A 171 -16.58 -6.09 -1.32
N PHE A 172 -16.36 -6.02 0.00
CA PHE A 172 -17.41 -5.57 0.91
C PHE A 172 -17.80 -4.10 0.69
N ILE A 173 -16.88 -3.22 0.38
CA ILE A 173 -17.18 -1.82 0.02
C ILE A 173 -18.10 -1.77 -1.22
N VAL A 174 -17.83 -2.59 -2.23
CA VAL A 174 -18.68 -2.66 -3.45
C VAL A 174 -20.06 -3.22 -3.13
N LEU A 175 -20.13 -4.30 -2.33
CA LEU A 175 -21.40 -4.92 -1.94
C LEU A 175 -22.25 -3.99 -1.07
N GLU A 176 -21.67 -3.34 -0.08
CA GLU A 176 -22.36 -2.37 0.78
C GLU A 176 -22.95 -1.23 -0.05
N LYS A 177 -22.19 -0.72 -1.02
CA LYS A 177 -22.66 0.32 -1.94
C LYS A 177 -23.79 -0.16 -2.85
N ALA A 178 -23.67 -1.37 -3.41
CA ALA A 178 -24.69 -1.95 -4.29
C ALA A 178 -25.99 -2.18 -3.54
N VAL A 179 -25.93 -2.78 -2.34
CA VAL A 179 -27.10 -3.01 -1.49
C VAL A 179 -27.76 -1.69 -1.07
N SER A 180 -26.96 -0.71 -0.62
CA SER A 180 -27.46 0.61 -0.23
C SER A 180 -28.16 1.33 -1.40
N THR A 181 -27.64 1.17 -2.61
CA THR A 181 -28.26 1.78 -3.81
C THR A 181 -29.57 1.08 -4.17
N SER A 182 -29.60 -0.25 -4.14
CA SER A 182 -30.79 -1.04 -4.46
C SER A 182 -31.91 -0.83 -3.43
N ALA A 183 -31.56 -0.72 -2.15
CA ALA A 183 -32.54 -0.52 -1.07
C ALA A 183 -33.29 0.81 -1.20
N LYS A 184 -32.71 1.83 -1.84
CA LYS A 184 -33.40 3.12 -2.07
C LYS A 184 -34.65 3.01 -2.96
N PHE A 185 -34.74 1.97 -3.77
CA PHE A 185 -35.87 1.75 -4.68
C PHE A 185 -36.96 0.87 -4.07
N GLN A 186 -36.77 0.41 -2.82
CA GLN A 186 -37.71 -0.46 -2.12
C GLN A 186 -38.47 0.26 -0.98
N LEU A 187 -38.21 1.54 -0.81
CA LEU A 187 -38.94 2.44 0.11
C LEU A 187 -39.85 3.35 -0.71
#